data_5c1d85c28b4b47e008fba562fffb7162
#
_entry.id   5c1d85c28b4b47e008fba562fffb7162
#
_cell.length_a   1.000
_cell.length_b   1.000
_cell.length_c   1.000
_cell.angle_alpha   90.00
_cell.angle_beta   90.00
_cell.angle_gamma   90.00
#
_symmetry.space_group_name_H-M   'P 1'
#
loop_
_entity.id
_entity.type
_entity.pdbx_description
1 polymer ?
#
loop_
_entity_poly.entity_id
_entity_poly.type
_entity_poly.pdbx_seq_one_letter_code
_entity_poly.pdbx_strand_id
1 'polypeptide(L)'
;MRILLHIKCLLCIFLLYFSSSVSAEAKKVSSGTDLLIISSYVSGAPWSQTIISHIMQKEYDRKDVSMNVEYMNILTIETPEILNQYKNNLFSTYGNNPPKAVLMLGNAPLILRDEMREHWGDIPLIVCAESSYIGPDS
;
A
#
# COMPACT_ATOMS: atom_id res chain seq x y z
N MET A 1 -37.61 -28.02 41.05
CA MET A 1 -37.53 -28.15 39.57
C MET A 1 -37.85 -26.89 38.78
N ARG A 2 -38.64 -25.95 39.27
CA ARG A 2 -38.96 -24.67 38.59
C ARG A 2 -37.81 -23.66 38.58
N ILE A 3 -36.99 -23.59 39.62
CA ILE A 3 -35.88 -22.63 39.75
C ILE A 3 -34.76 -22.90 38.71
N LEU A 4 -34.49 -24.17 38.43
CA LEU A 4 -33.43 -24.55 37.45
C LEU A 4 -33.80 -24.16 36.01
N LEU A 5 -35.10 -24.12 35.70
CA LEU A 5 -35.59 -23.72 34.37
C LEU A 5 -35.40 -22.20 34.12
N HIS A 6 -35.62 -21.38 35.15
CA HIS A 6 -35.46 -19.92 35.06
C HIS A 6 -33.99 -19.50 34.91
N ILE A 7 -33.07 -20.22 35.56
CA ILE A 7 -31.63 -19.96 35.45
C ILE A 7 -31.14 -20.27 34.02
N LYS A 8 -31.62 -21.37 33.42
CA LYS A 8 -31.26 -21.71 32.01
C LYS A 8 -31.81 -20.70 31.01
N CYS A 9 -33.04 -20.19 31.21
CA CYS A 9 -33.61 -19.14 30.36
C CYS A 9 -32.84 -17.82 30.46
N LEU A 10 -32.45 -17.41 31.67
CA LEU A 10 -31.67 -16.18 31.89
C LEU A 10 -30.28 -16.28 31.26
N LEU A 11 -29.63 -17.46 31.32
CA LEU A 11 -28.32 -17.69 30.69
C LEU A 11 -28.40 -17.63 29.18
N CYS A 12 -29.46 -18.18 28.56
CA CYS A 12 -29.68 -18.11 27.11
C CYS A 12 -29.95 -16.68 26.64
N ILE A 13 -30.68 -15.87 27.40
CA ILE A 13 -30.94 -14.47 27.08
C ILE A 13 -29.65 -13.66 27.19
N PHE A 14 -28.80 -13.92 28.19
CA PHE A 14 -27.52 -13.24 28.35
C PHE A 14 -26.53 -13.56 27.19
N LEU A 15 -26.51 -14.81 26.71
CA LEU A 15 -25.71 -15.24 25.57
C LEU A 15 -26.18 -14.61 24.24
N LEU A 16 -27.48 -14.37 24.08
CA LEU A 16 -28.05 -13.71 22.91
C LEU A 16 -27.74 -12.19 22.87
N TYR A 17 -27.65 -11.55 24.05
CA TYR A 17 -27.24 -10.13 24.12
C TYR A 17 -25.75 -9.90 23.86
N PHE A 18 -24.88 -10.88 24.10
CA PHE A 18 -23.44 -10.76 23.87
C PHE A 18 -23.05 -10.98 22.38
N SER A 19 -23.95 -11.54 21.58
CA SER A 19 -23.69 -11.84 20.16
C SER A 19 -23.92 -10.65 19.21
N SER A 20 -24.41 -9.52 19.71
CA SER A 20 -24.86 -8.41 18.83
C SER A 20 -24.00 -7.17 18.84
N SER A 21 -22.78 -7.19 19.33
CA SER A 21 -21.95 -5.97 19.36
C SER A 21 -20.49 -6.15 18.95
N VAL A 22 -20.18 -7.13 18.08
CA VAL A 22 -18.97 -7.07 17.28
C VAL A 22 -19.40 -6.84 15.83
N SER A 23 -20.00 -5.69 15.59
CA SER A 23 -19.92 -5.05 14.27
C SER A 23 -18.51 -4.51 14.19
N ALA A 24 -17.55 -5.35 13.80
CA ALA A 24 -16.30 -4.87 13.26
C ALA A 24 -16.71 -3.98 12.10
N GLU A 25 -16.55 -2.68 12.27
CA GLU A 25 -16.59 -1.71 11.19
C GLU A 25 -15.52 -2.17 10.21
N ALA A 26 -15.94 -2.99 9.23
CA ALA A 26 -15.10 -3.39 8.13
C ALA A 26 -14.73 -2.06 7.47
N LYS A 27 -13.53 -1.56 7.79
CA LYS A 27 -12.89 -0.45 7.10
C LYS A 27 -13.13 -0.75 5.63
N LYS A 28 -13.99 0.03 4.98
CA LYS A 28 -14.28 -0.08 3.57
C LYS A 28 -12.91 0.05 2.90
N VAL A 29 -12.30 -1.10 2.58
CA VAL A 29 -11.08 -1.14 1.80
C VAL A 29 -11.48 -0.45 0.51
N SER A 30 -11.01 0.76 0.32
CA SER A 30 -11.20 1.47 -0.93
C SER A 30 -10.69 0.51 -1.99
N SER A 31 -11.51 0.22 -2.98
CA SER A 31 -11.27 -0.82 -3.98
C SER A 31 -10.15 -0.44 -4.97
N GLY A 32 -9.14 0.30 -4.53
CA GLY A 32 -8.00 0.73 -5.34
C GLY A 32 -7.00 1.57 -4.55
N THR A 33 -5.79 1.64 -5.05
CA THR A 33 -4.74 2.53 -4.56
C THR A 33 -4.79 3.84 -5.33
N ASP A 34 -4.99 4.96 -4.64
CA ASP A 34 -4.98 6.27 -5.28
C ASP A 34 -3.55 6.72 -5.60
N LEU A 35 -2.64 6.55 -4.64
CA LEU A 35 -1.23 6.86 -4.80
C LEU A 35 -0.36 5.68 -4.40
N LEU A 36 0.44 5.17 -5.33
CA LEU A 36 1.49 4.21 -5.08
C LEU A 36 2.83 4.93 -4.98
N ILE A 37 3.53 4.76 -3.87
CA ILE A 37 4.88 5.27 -3.67
C ILE A 37 5.85 4.10 -3.84
N ILE A 38 6.81 4.21 -4.76
CA ILE A 38 7.85 3.20 -4.95
C ILE A 38 9.19 3.82 -4.57
N SER A 39 9.80 3.30 -3.51
CA SER A 39 11.09 3.76 -3.00
C SER A 39 12.22 2.87 -3.48
N SER A 40 13.32 3.48 -3.95
CA SER A 40 14.57 2.76 -4.25
C SER A 40 15.15 2.04 -3.04
N TYR A 41 14.89 2.55 -1.85
CA TYR A 41 15.53 2.14 -0.61
C TYR A 41 14.63 1.25 0.26
N VAL A 42 15.22 0.71 1.32
CA VAL A 42 14.49 -0.03 2.36
C VAL A 42 13.56 0.88 3.16
N SER A 43 12.60 0.26 3.82
CA SER A 43 11.80 0.94 4.84
C SER A 43 12.70 1.52 5.93
N GLY A 44 12.49 2.78 6.27
CA GLY A 44 13.29 3.49 7.28
C GLY A 44 14.55 4.17 6.76
N ALA A 45 14.87 4.10 5.46
CA ALA A 45 15.94 4.89 4.88
C ALA A 45 15.65 6.40 5.09
N PRO A 46 16.57 7.19 5.72
CA PRO A 46 16.23 8.52 6.23
C PRO A 46 15.64 9.47 5.20
N TRP A 47 16.22 9.49 3.99
CA TRP A 47 15.78 10.40 2.93
C TRP A 47 14.34 10.08 2.46
N SER A 48 14.10 8.86 2.02
CA SER A 48 12.77 8.44 1.54
C SER A 48 11.73 8.44 2.66
N GLN A 49 12.13 8.02 3.86
CA GLN A 49 11.24 8.01 5.03
C GLN A 49 10.75 9.41 5.39
N THR A 50 11.63 10.43 5.30
CA THR A 50 11.23 11.81 5.55
C THR A 50 10.15 12.26 4.58
N ILE A 51 10.31 11.98 3.28
CA ILE A 51 9.33 12.35 2.24
C ILE A 51 8.02 11.59 2.46
N ILE A 52 8.10 10.27 2.64
CA ILE A 52 6.92 9.41 2.86
C ILE A 52 6.15 9.87 4.10
N SER A 53 6.83 10.14 5.21
CA SER A 53 6.19 10.58 6.45
C SER A 53 5.47 11.92 6.29
N HIS A 54 6.05 12.88 5.55
CA HIS A 54 5.41 14.17 5.29
C HIS A 54 4.16 14.02 4.41
N ILE A 55 4.22 13.16 3.39
CA ILE A 55 3.06 12.88 2.53
C ILE A 55 1.96 12.22 3.36
N MET A 56 2.30 11.17 4.11
CA MET A 56 1.33 10.45 4.95
C MET A 56 0.72 11.35 6.03
N GLN A 57 1.48 12.25 6.63
CA GLN A 57 0.97 13.18 7.62
C GLN A 57 -0.03 14.17 7.02
N LYS A 58 0.25 14.71 5.83
CA LYS A 58 -0.68 15.61 5.14
C LYS A 58 -1.95 14.91 4.68
N GLU A 59 -1.84 13.65 4.26
CA GLU A 59 -2.97 12.85 3.79
C GLU A 59 -3.75 12.20 4.93
N TYR A 60 -3.18 12.12 6.16
CA TYR A 60 -3.91 11.67 7.35
C TYR A 60 -5.16 12.53 7.60
N ASP A 61 -5.08 13.82 7.28
CA ASP A 61 -6.21 14.75 7.36
C ASP A 61 -7.23 14.55 6.22
N ARG A 62 -6.81 13.90 5.12
CA ARG A 62 -7.63 13.56 3.94
C ARG A 62 -7.99 12.08 3.99
N LYS A 63 -9.08 11.74 4.65
CA LYS A 63 -9.54 10.35 4.84
C LYS A 63 -9.99 9.63 3.56
N ASP A 64 -9.95 10.30 2.43
CA ASP A 64 -10.46 9.86 1.13
C ASP A 64 -9.39 9.35 0.16
N VAL A 65 -8.09 9.48 0.50
CA VAL A 65 -6.97 9.02 -0.34
C VAL A 65 -6.38 7.71 0.20
N SER A 66 -6.31 6.71 -0.66
CA SER A 66 -5.67 5.42 -0.36
C SER A 66 -4.24 5.43 -0.87
N MET A 67 -3.27 5.22 0.05
CA MET A 67 -1.85 5.18 -0.30
C MET A 67 -1.21 3.86 0.07
N ASN A 68 -0.35 3.36 -0.82
CA ASN A 68 0.52 2.22 -0.58
C ASN A 68 1.98 2.59 -0.83
N VAL A 69 2.88 1.96 -0.09
CA VAL A 69 4.33 2.16 -0.25
C VAL A 69 4.99 0.82 -0.52
N GLU A 70 5.72 0.77 -1.64
CA GLU A 70 6.53 -0.37 -2.04
C GLU A 70 8.01 0.00 -1.96
N TYR A 71 8.81 -0.90 -1.42
CA TYR A 71 10.25 -0.73 -1.26
C TYR A 71 10.99 -1.69 -2.17
N MET A 72 11.71 -1.17 -3.16
CA MET A 72 12.53 -1.99 -4.06
C MET A 72 13.72 -2.62 -3.34
N ASN A 73 14.25 -1.94 -2.30
CA ASN A 73 15.48 -2.33 -1.64
C ASN A 73 16.61 -2.63 -2.65
N ILE A 74 16.99 -1.62 -3.43
CA ILE A 74 17.93 -1.75 -4.56
C ILE A 74 19.24 -2.48 -4.18
N LEU A 75 19.64 -2.42 -2.90
CA LEU A 75 20.83 -3.10 -2.40
C LEU A 75 20.72 -4.63 -2.40
N THR A 76 19.50 -5.16 -2.50
CA THR A 76 19.24 -6.61 -2.58
C THR A 76 18.90 -7.08 -3.99
N ILE A 77 18.72 -6.16 -4.95
CA ILE A 77 18.50 -6.49 -6.36
C ILE A 77 19.84 -6.68 -7.04
N GLU A 78 20.46 -7.82 -6.77
CA GLU A 78 21.80 -8.16 -7.30
C GLU A 78 21.73 -8.86 -8.65
N THR A 79 20.59 -9.46 -9.01
CA THR A 79 20.45 -10.24 -10.24
C THR A 79 19.18 -9.88 -11.00
N PRO A 80 19.15 -10.12 -12.33
CA PRO A 80 17.95 -9.94 -13.14
C PRO A 80 16.76 -10.75 -12.64
N GLU A 81 16.99 -11.91 -12.05
CA GLU A 81 15.94 -12.80 -11.54
C GLU A 81 15.21 -12.16 -10.35
N ILE A 82 15.95 -11.55 -9.42
CA ILE A 82 15.37 -10.84 -8.28
C ILE A 82 14.56 -9.64 -8.75
N LEU A 83 15.08 -8.90 -9.72
CA LEU A 83 14.33 -7.78 -10.33
C LEU A 83 13.03 -8.27 -10.98
N ASN A 84 13.09 -9.35 -11.75
CA ASN A 84 11.92 -9.93 -12.40
C ASN A 84 10.89 -10.44 -11.39
N GLN A 85 11.34 -11.02 -10.28
CA GLN A 85 10.45 -11.43 -9.19
C GLN A 85 9.75 -10.22 -8.56
N TYR A 86 10.48 -9.12 -8.30
CA TYR A 86 9.90 -7.87 -7.81
C TYR A 86 8.84 -7.33 -8.77
N LYS A 87 9.15 -7.26 -10.08
CA LYS A 87 8.23 -6.82 -11.13
C LYS A 87 6.96 -7.68 -11.15
N ASN A 88 7.12 -8.99 -11.18
CA ASN A 88 5.99 -9.91 -11.19
C ASN A 88 5.08 -9.71 -9.96
N ASN A 89 5.65 -9.55 -8.78
CA ASN A 89 4.89 -9.28 -7.56
C ASN A 89 4.16 -7.94 -7.64
N LEU A 90 4.84 -6.88 -8.09
CA LEU A 90 4.25 -5.55 -8.23
C LEU A 90 3.06 -5.58 -9.20
N PHE A 91 3.26 -6.07 -10.40
CA PHE A 91 2.22 -6.08 -11.44
C PHE A 91 1.10 -7.08 -11.14
N SER A 92 1.34 -8.19 -10.43
CA SER A 92 0.27 -9.06 -9.96
C SER A 92 -0.57 -8.42 -8.86
N THR A 93 0.07 -7.64 -7.97
CA THR A 93 -0.63 -6.96 -6.86
C THR A 93 -1.56 -5.86 -7.36
N TYR A 94 -1.10 -5.07 -8.34
CA TYR A 94 -1.83 -3.91 -8.84
C TYR A 94 -2.46 -4.10 -10.22
N GLY A 95 -2.26 -5.25 -10.87
CA GLY A 95 -2.66 -5.47 -12.26
C GLY A 95 -4.16 -5.33 -12.51
N ASN A 96 -4.99 -5.87 -11.63
CA ASN A 96 -6.45 -5.78 -11.76
C ASN A 96 -7.03 -4.44 -11.30
N ASN A 97 -6.25 -3.66 -10.58
CA ASN A 97 -6.68 -2.40 -9.99
C ASN A 97 -5.48 -1.45 -9.87
N PRO A 98 -5.05 -0.89 -11.01
CA PRO A 98 -3.86 -0.05 -11.06
C PRO A 98 -4.02 1.20 -10.20
N PRO A 99 -2.91 1.74 -9.66
CA PRO A 99 -2.92 2.99 -8.93
C PRO A 99 -3.34 4.15 -9.84
N LYS A 100 -3.94 5.19 -9.27
CA LYS A 100 -4.30 6.39 -10.05
C LYS A 100 -3.09 7.29 -10.33
N ALA A 101 -2.03 7.19 -9.51
CA ALA A 101 -0.76 7.86 -9.72
C ALA A 101 0.37 7.08 -9.05
N VAL A 102 1.60 7.24 -9.54
CA VAL A 102 2.81 6.67 -8.93
C VAL A 102 3.81 7.77 -8.60
N LEU A 103 4.33 7.76 -7.38
CA LEU A 103 5.48 8.56 -6.96
C LEU A 103 6.71 7.66 -6.84
N MET A 104 7.72 7.92 -7.65
CA MET A 104 8.99 7.22 -7.65
C MET A 104 10.02 7.99 -6.84
N LEU A 105 10.52 7.41 -5.75
CA LEU A 105 11.55 7.99 -4.88
C LEU A 105 12.91 7.35 -5.15
N GLY A 106 13.84 8.15 -5.63
CA GLY A 106 15.15 7.72 -6.10
C GLY A 106 15.13 7.24 -7.55
N ASN A 107 16.27 6.75 -8.04
CA ASN A 107 16.47 6.43 -9.46
C ASN A 107 16.08 4.99 -9.83
N ALA A 108 16.11 4.04 -8.87
CA ALA A 108 15.84 2.63 -9.17
C ALA A 108 14.43 2.36 -9.75
N PRO A 109 13.35 2.99 -9.28
CA PRO A 109 12.02 2.76 -9.84
C PRO A 109 11.86 3.17 -11.29
N LEU A 110 12.77 4.01 -11.84
CA LEU A 110 12.73 4.43 -13.24
C LEU A 110 12.85 3.24 -14.22
N ILE A 111 13.50 2.16 -13.81
CA ILE A 111 13.60 0.92 -14.61
C ILE A 111 12.22 0.29 -14.88
N LEU A 112 11.21 0.62 -14.07
CA LEU A 112 9.85 0.08 -14.18
C LEU A 112 8.93 0.94 -15.06
N ARG A 113 9.39 2.12 -15.48
CA ARG A 113 8.54 3.15 -16.12
C ARG A 113 7.79 2.63 -17.34
N ASP A 114 8.50 1.98 -18.24
CA ASP A 114 7.93 1.55 -19.51
C ASP A 114 6.96 0.36 -19.31
N GLU A 115 7.29 -0.56 -18.41
CA GLU A 115 6.40 -1.65 -18.04
C GLU A 115 5.15 -1.16 -17.29
N MET A 116 5.26 -0.11 -16.45
CA MET A 116 4.10 0.51 -15.84
C MET A 116 3.14 1.10 -16.88
N ARG A 117 3.68 1.75 -17.91
CA ARG A 117 2.86 2.27 -19.00
C ARG A 117 2.20 1.17 -19.81
N GLU A 118 2.89 0.06 -20.03
CA GLU A 118 2.34 -1.11 -20.71
C GLU A 118 1.20 -1.77 -19.91
N HIS A 119 1.40 -1.96 -18.61
CA HIS A 119 0.44 -2.67 -17.76
C HIS A 119 -0.70 -1.80 -17.25
N TRP A 120 -0.44 -0.52 -16.96
CA TRP A 120 -1.41 0.38 -16.29
C TRP A 120 -1.87 1.54 -17.16
N GLY A 121 -1.31 1.68 -18.37
CA GLY A 121 -1.66 2.77 -19.28
C GLY A 121 -1.02 4.10 -18.88
N ASP A 122 -1.62 5.19 -19.33
CA ASP A 122 -1.08 6.54 -19.16
C ASP A 122 -1.48 7.16 -17.80
N ILE A 123 -1.00 6.53 -16.73
CA ILE A 123 -1.16 7.07 -15.37
C ILE A 123 -0.04 8.09 -15.06
N PRO A 124 -0.29 9.12 -14.23
CA PRO A 124 0.73 10.07 -13.81
C PRO A 124 1.88 9.37 -13.08
N LEU A 125 3.11 9.53 -13.61
CA LEU A 125 4.35 9.07 -12.99
C LEU A 125 5.15 10.29 -12.52
N ILE A 126 5.29 10.46 -11.21
CA ILE A 126 6.01 11.57 -10.59
C ILE A 126 7.36 11.03 -10.10
N VAL A 127 8.45 11.71 -10.50
CA VAL A 127 9.80 11.29 -10.13
C VAL A 127 10.39 12.29 -9.14
N CYS A 128 10.84 11.78 -8.00
CA CYS A 128 11.66 12.52 -7.04
C CYS A 128 13.01 11.79 -6.93
N ALA A 129 13.97 12.21 -7.75
CA ALA A 129 15.29 11.63 -7.78
C ALA A 129 16.29 12.46 -6.97
N GLU A 130 17.36 11.83 -6.49
CA GLU A 130 18.49 12.58 -5.93
C GLU A 130 19.20 13.36 -7.04
N SER A 131 19.61 14.60 -6.73
CA SER A 131 20.16 15.56 -7.69
C SER A 131 21.51 15.17 -8.34
N SER A 132 22.10 14.04 -7.94
CA SER A 132 23.39 13.56 -8.45
C SER A 132 23.31 12.79 -9.77
N TYR A 133 22.10 12.53 -10.30
CA TYR A 133 21.91 11.81 -11.54
C TYR A 133 21.05 12.62 -12.53
N ILE A 134 21.66 13.64 -13.12
CA ILE A 134 21.19 14.15 -14.40
C ILE A 134 21.94 13.32 -15.44
N GLY A 135 21.30 12.29 -15.99
CA GLY A 135 21.83 11.54 -17.10
C GLY A 135 22.04 12.46 -18.31
N PRO A 136 22.99 12.14 -19.21
CA PRO A 136 23.34 12.99 -20.34
C PRO A 136 22.25 13.12 -21.41
N ASP A 137 21.11 12.50 -21.24
CA ASP A 137 20.04 12.45 -22.26
C ASP A 137 18.68 12.94 -21.67
N SER A 138 18.67 14.12 -21.05
CA SER A 138 17.44 14.83 -20.73
C SER A 138 17.18 15.97 -21.69
#